data_2d57dca8e0e6d4c8fb688db9ea42e0a5
#
_entry.id   2d57dca8e0e6d4c8fb688db9ea42e0a5
#
_cell.length_a   1.000
_cell.length_b   1.000
_cell.length_c   1.000
_cell.angle_alpha   90.00
_cell.angle_beta   90.00
_cell.angle_gamma   90.00
#
_symmetry.space_group_name_H-M   'P 1'
#
loop_
_entity.id
_entity.type
_entity.pdbx_description
1 polymer ?
#
loop_
_entity_poly.entity_id
_entity_poly.type
_entity_poly.pdbx_seq_one_letter_code
_entity_poly.pdbx_strand_id
1 'polypeptide(L)'
;MNSTHFLVQFRQLNKLYECMLKEICRRHKLTLIETTIISFLYNNPGCDTAADIVELRMLSKGNVSQAVELLIQKSLLKRIPDENDRRRIHLELLPDAIPITNEIDTIKETFRTELFHGFSKEEEEQLEFLNRKLMENAKNAFKMQQQNSDK
;
A
#
# COMPACT_ATOMS: atom_id res chain seq x y z
N MET A 1 -4.56 13.88 23.75
CA MET A 1 -3.67 13.61 22.59
C MET A 1 -3.84 14.75 21.59
N ASN A 2 -2.76 15.39 21.16
CA ASN A 2 -2.81 16.45 20.14
C ASN A 2 -2.99 15.81 18.77
N SER A 3 -4.05 16.18 18.05
CA SER A 3 -4.41 15.59 16.74
C SER A 3 -3.29 15.76 15.70
N THR A 4 -2.63 16.90 15.68
CA THR A 4 -1.50 17.16 14.75
C THR A 4 -0.32 16.25 15.05
N HIS A 5 0.03 16.08 16.32
CA HIS A 5 1.11 15.19 16.73
C HIS A 5 0.82 13.72 16.37
N PHE A 6 -0.42 13.29 16.55
CA PHE A 6 -0.88 11.98 16.17
C PHE A 6 -0.71 11.71 14.67
N LEU A 7 -1.14 12.63 13.81
CA LEU A 7 -0.97 12.52 12.36
C LEU A 7 0.52 12.50 11.93
N VAL A 8 1.35 13.28 12.59
CA VAL A 8 2.81 13.28 12.34
C VAL A 8 3.43 11.90 12.63
N GLN A 9 3.00 11.23 13.69
CA GLN A 9 3.49 9.89 14.04
C GLN A 9 3.19 8.87 12.94
N PHE A 10 1.96 8.84 12.41
CA PHE A 10 1.62 7.96 11.28
C PHE A 10 2.46 8.26 10.03
N ARG A 11 2.70 9.53 9.76
CA ARG A 11 3.56 9.93 8.64
C ARG A 11 5.01 9.47 8.82
N GLN A 12 5.53 9.49 10.05
CA GLN A 12 6.87 8.98 10.35
C GLN A 12 6.97 7.47 10.14
N LEU A 13 5.95 6.69 10.53
CA LEU A 13 5.90 5.25 10.28
C LEU A 13 5.91 4.94 8.78
N ASN A 14 5.10 5.63 7.99
CA ASN A 14 5.10 5.49 6.54
C ASN A 14 6.47 5.84 5.94
N LYS A 15 7.08 6.92 6.39
CA LYS A 15 8.40 7.35 5.91
C LYS A 15 9.50 6.33 6.22
N LEU A 16 9.45 5.68 7.39
CA LEU A 16 10.39 4.61 7.72
C LEU A 16 10.25 3.45 6.73
N TYR A 17 9.04 3.00 6.46
CA TYR A 17 8.78 1.92 5.49
C TYR A 17 9.24 2.29 4.08
N GLU A 18 8.94 3.50 3.63
CA GLU A 18 9.42 4.02 2.34
C GLU A 18 10.95 4.05 2.26
N CYS A 19 11.63 4.45 3.33
CA CYS A 19 13.10 4.42 3.40
C CYS A 19 13.66 3.00 3.25
N MET A 20 13.00 2.01 3.85
CA MET A 20 13.40 0.60 3.71
C MET A 20 13.19 0.09 2.28
N LEU A 21 12.16 0.56 1.58
CA LEU A 21 11.91 0.19 0.17
C LEU A 21 12.93 0.78 -0.82
N LYS A 22 13.64 1.84 -0.44
CA LYS A 22 14.59 2.52 -1.35
C LYS A 22 15.72 1.62 -1.86
N GLU A 23 16.16 0.65 -1.07
CA GLU A 23 17.19 -0.29 -1.50
C GLU A 23 16.67 -1.22 -2.61
N ILE A 24 15.41 -1.64 -2.53
CA ILE A 24 14.74 -2.38 -3.61
C ILE A 24 14.65 -1.52 -4.86
N CYS A 25 14.23 -0.26 -4.71
CA CYS A 25 14.17 0.70 -5.82
C CYS A 25 15.52 0.80 -6.54
N ARG A 26 16.59 0.94 -5.79
CA ARG A 26 17.95 1.06 -6.34
C ARG A 26 18.39 -0.20 -7.09
N ARG A 27 18.20 -1.37 -6.48
CA ARG A 27 18.65 -2.66 -7.07
C ARG A 27 17.90 -3.02 -8.33
N HIS A 28 16.60 -2.77 -8.35
CA HIS A 28 15.72 -3.15 -9.46
C HIS A 28 15.42 -2.01 -10.43
N LYS A 29 16.02 -0.84 -10.24
CA LYS A 29 15.82 0.37 -11.06
C LYS A 29 14.34 0.75 -11.16
N LEU A 30 13.68 0.76 -10.00
CA LEU A 30 12.28 1.13 -9.84
C LEU A 30 12.15 2.48 -9.13
N THR A 31 11.11 3.20 -9.43
CA THR A 31 10.69 4.34 -8.61
C THR A 31 10.00 3.86 -7.34
N LEU A 32 9.86 4.74 -6.34
CA LEU A 32 9.14 4.40 -5.11
C LEU A 32 7.67 4.05 -5.39
N ILE A 33 7.01 4.74 -6.33
CA ILE A 33 5.62 4.44 -6.72
C ILE A 33 5.52 3.05 -7.37
N GLU A 34 6.43 2.71 -8.27
CA GLU A 34 6.46 1.38 -8.91
C GLU A 34 6.62 0.28 -7.84
N THR A 35 7.56 0.44 -6.91
CA THR A 35 7.77 -0.52 -5.82
C THR A 35 6.57 -0.59 -4.89
N THR A 36 5.94 0.54 -4.59
CA THR A 36 4.72 0.61 -3.78
C THR A 36 3.57 -0.14 -4.44
N ILE A 37 3.40 -0.03 -5.76
CA ILE A 37 2.36 -0.74 -6.51
C ILE A 37 2.61 -2.26 -6.48
N ILE A 38 3.84 -2.70 -6.69
CA ILE A 38 4.19 -4.13 -6.58
C ILE A 38 3.89 -4.65 -5.18
N SER A 39 4.32 -3.93 -4.15
CA SER A 39 4.04 -4.27 -2.75
C SER A 39 2.55 -4.35 -2.46
N PHE A 40 1.78 -3.39 -2.95
CA PHE A 40 0.33 -3.35 -2.75
C PHE A 40 -0.38 -4.55 -3.39
N LEU A 41 -0.10 -4.82 -4.65
CA LEU A 41 -0.70 -5.95 -5.36
C LEU A 41 -0.34 -7.30 -4.74
N TYR A 42 0.91 -7.44 -4.31
CA TYR A 42 1.40 -8.64 -3.66
C TYR A 42 0.73 -8.89 -2.30
N ASN A 43 0.52 -7.84 -1.51
CA ASN A 43 0.00 -7.94 -0.15
C ASN A 43 -1.53 -7.87 -0.05
N ASN A 44 -2.23 -7.48 -1.11
CA ASN A 44 -3.68 -7.29 -1.11
C ASN A 44 -4.35 -8.07 -2.25
N PRO A 45 -4.33 -9.41 -2.22
CA PRO A 45 -5.02 -10.20 -3.21
C PRO A 45 -6.52 -9.84 -3.23
N GLY A 46 -7.07 -9.66 -4.43
CA GLY A 46 -8.45 -9.22 -4.60
C GLY A 46 -8.65 -7.70 -4.74
N CYS A 47 -7.66 -6.88 -4.36
CA CYS A 47 -7.63 -5.43 -4.60
C CYS A 47 -6.62 -5.14 -5.71
N ASP A 48 -6.92 -5.51 -6.93
CA ASP A 48 -5.96 -5.59 -8.03
C ASP A 48 -6.24 -4.65 -9.20
N THR A 49 -7.06 -3.63 -8.99
CA THR A 49 -7.31 -2.60 -10.01
C THR A 49 -6.52 -1.32 -9.73
N ALA A 50 -6.29 -0.50 -10.77
CA ALA A 50 -5.69 0.82 -10.59
C ALA A 50 -6.52 1.71 -9.65
N ALA A 51 -7.84 1.59 -9.69
CA ALA A 51 -8.74 2.30 -8.78
C ALA A 51 -8.54 1.90 -7.32
N ASP A 52 -8.33 0.61 -7.03
CA ASP A 52 -8.03 0.13 -5.67
C ASP A 52 -6.72 0.73 -5.15
N ILE A 53 -5.69 0.80 -5.98
CA ILE A 53 -4.39 1.39 -5.62
C ILE A 53 -4.54 2.88 -5.31
N VAL A 54 -5.25 3.64 -6.16
CA VAL A 54 -5.51 5.07 -5.96
C VAL A 54 -6.24 5.31 -4.65
N GLU A 55 -7.31 4.57 -4.39
CA GLU A 55 -8.14 4.74 -3.20
C GLU A 55 -7.40 4.33 -1.92
N LEU A 56 -6.84 3.12 -1.88
CA LEU A 56 -6.28 2.53 -0.67
C LEU A 56 -4.88 3.04 -0.33
N ARG A 57 -4.11 3.49 -1.33
CA ARG A 57 -2.80 4.09 -1.13
C ARG A 57 -2.81 5.62 -1.16
N MET A 58 -3.96 6.23 -1.40
CA MET A 58 -4.14 7.69 -1.47
C MET A 58 -3.16 8.34 -2.46
N LEU A 59 -2.93 7.68 -3.59
CA LEU A 59 -2.06 8.15 -4.67
C LEU A 59 -2.89 8.84 -5.76
N SER A 60 -2.27 9.74 -6.53
CA SER A 60 -2.96 10.36 -7.65
C SER A 60 -3.19 9.37 -8.80
N LYS A 61 -4.33 9.49 -9.47
CA LYS A 61 -4.70 8.65 -10.62
C LYS A 61 -3.65 8.70 -11.74
N GLY A 62 -3.13 9.89 -12.04
CA GLY A 62 -2.10 10.07 -13.07
C GLY A 62 -0.78 9.38 -12.72
N ASN A 63 -0.32 9.50 -11.48
CA ASN A 63 0.91 8.85 -11.04
C ASN A 63 0.79 7.32 -11.04
N VAL A 64 -0.35 6.79 -10.61
CA VAL A 64 -0.61 5.34 -10.65
C VAL A 64 -0.65 4.84 -12.08
N SER A 65 -1.37 5.51 -12.97
CA SER A 65 -1.47 5.15 -14.39
C SER A 65 -0.10 5.12 -15.07
N GLN A 66 0.72 6.12 -14.84
CA GLN A 66 2.08 6.19 -15.39
C GLN A 66 2.98 5.07 -14.84
N ALA A 67 2.95 4.82 -13.55
CA ALA A 67 3.75 3.77 -12.93
C ALA A 67 3.33 2.37 -13.39
N VAL A 68 2.02 2.12 -13.53
CA VAL A 68 1.50 0.86 -14.10
C VAL A 68 2.04 0.64 -15.51
N GLU A 69 2.01 1.68 -16.36
CA GLU A 69 2.54 1.59 -17.71
C GLU A 69 4.03 1.23 -17.74
N LEU A 70 4.83 1.88 -16.89
CA LEU A 70 6.27 1.59 -16.76
C LEU A 70 6.53 0.16 -16.26
N LEU A 71 5.74 -0.34 -15.32
CA LEU A 71 5.85 -1.72 -14.83
C LEU A 71 5.52 -2.74 -15.92
N ILE A 72 4.54 -2.45 -16.77
CA ILE A 72 4.22 -3.29 -17.94
C ILE A 72 5.37 -3.29 -18.94
N GLN A 73 5.95 -2.14 -19.25
CA GLN A 73 7.12 -2.03 -20.13
C GLN A 73 8.34 -2.78 -19.59
N LYS A 74 8.48 -2.86 -18.27
CA LYS A 74 9.53 -3.64 -17.60
C LYS A 74 9.20 -5.14 -17.48
N SER A 75 8.10 -5.60 -18.02
CA SER A 75 7.64 -6.99 -17.94
C SER A 75 7.42 -7.50 -16.51
N LEU A 76 7.05 -6.63 -15.59
CA LEU A 76 6.77 -6.96 -14.18
C LEU A 76 5.28 -7.09 -13.90
N LEU A 77 4.43 -6.55 -14.76
CA LEU A 77 3.01 -6.43 -14.60
C LEU A 77 2.28 -6.64 -15.92
N LYS A 78 1.08 -7.20 -15.89
CA LYS A 78 0.18 -7.25 -17.04
C LYS A 78 -1.23 -6.85 -16.67
N ARG A 79 -2.01 -6.42 -17.67
CA ARG A 79 -3.45 -6.16 -17.56
C ARG A 79 -4.22 -7.41 -17.94
N ILE A 80 -5.25 -7.71 -17.17
CA ILE A 80 -6.21 -8.77 -17.46
C ILE A 80 -7.60 -8.16 -17.44
N PRO A 81 -8.34 -8.17 -18.57
CA PRO A 81 -9.73 -7.72 -18.58
C PRO A 81 -10.60 -8.58 -17.66
N ASP A 82 -11.54 -7.95 -16.96
CA ASP A 82 -12.55 -8.67 -16.19
C ASP A 82 -13.48 -9.46 -17.13
N GLU A 83 -13.86 -10.65 -16.72
CA GLU A 83 -14.73 -11.54 -17.53
C GLU A 83 -16.15 -10.99 -17.69
N ASN A 84 -16.65 -10.25 -16.71
CA ASN A 84 -18.03 -9.80 -16.63
C ASN A 84 -18.20 -8.29 -16.82
N ASP A 85 -17.16 -7.49 -16.57
CA ASP A 85 -17.20 -6.02 -16.68
C ASP A 85 -16.02 -5.49 -17.49
N ARG A 86 -16.27 -5.08 -18.74
CA ARG A 86 -15.26 -4.53 -19.66
C ARG A 86 -14.59 -3.24 -19.14
N ARG A 87 -15.20 -2.56 -18.19
CA ARG A 87 -14.65 -1.34 -17.58
C ARG A 87 -13.60 -1.65 -16.52
N ARG A 88 -13.60 -2.89 -16.00
CA ARG A 88 -12.72 -3.33 -14.94
C ARG A 88 -11.52 -4.08 -15.54
N ILE A 89 -10.34 -3.61 -15.17
CA ILE A 89 -9.07 -4.21 -15.60
C ILE A 89 -8.29 -4.60 -14.35
N HIS A 90 -7.96 -5.87 -14.26
CA HIS A 90 -7.11 -6.41 -13.21
C HIS A 90 -5.64 -6.26 -13.56
N LEU A 91 -4.82 -6.09 -12.54
CA LEU A 91 -3.36 -6.01 -12.64
C LEU A 91 -2.77 -7.27 -12.00
N GLU A 92 -1.95 -7.97 -12.75
CA GLU A 92 -1.31 -9.20 -12.27
C GLU A 92 0.20 -9.07 -12.37
N LEU A 93 0.89 -9.42 -11.27
CA LEU A 93 2.35 -9.48 -11.23
C LEU A 93 2.84 -10.67 -12.05
N LEU A 94 3.87 -10.43 -12.85
CA LEU A 94 4.53 -11.44 -13.66
C LEU A 94 5.65 -12.15 -12.87
N PRO A 95 6.11 -13.34 -13.32
CA PRO A 95 7.15 -14.09 -12.63
C PRO A 95 8.45 -13.30 -12.39
N ASP A 96 8.81 -12.37 -13.27
CA ASP A 96 9.99 -11.52 -13.11
C ASP A 96 9.89 -10.57 -11.90
N ALA A 97 8.71 -10.37 -11.33
CA ALA A 97 8.52 -9.63 -10.09
C ALA A 97 8.83 -10.45 -8.82
N ILE A 98 8.99 -11.77 -8.92
CA ILE A 98 9.22 -12.65 -7.74
C ILE A 98 10.47 -12.24 -6.94
N PRO A 99 11.63 -11.93 -7.53
CA PRO A 99 12.77 -11.45 -6.75
C PRO A 99 12.46 -10.19 -5.95
N ILE A 100 11.63 -9.29 -6.51
CA ILE A 100 11.21 -8.05 -5.86
C ILE A 100 10.27 -8.34 -4.71
N THR A 101 9.27 -9.20 -4.89
CA THR A 101 8.32 -9.57 -3.82
C THR A 101 9.00 -10.31 -2.67
N ASN A 102 10.01 -11.15 -2.95
CA ASN A 102 10.81 -11.79 -1.92
C ASN A 102 11.57 -10.78 -1.05
N GLU A 103 12.13 -9.74 -1.67
CA GLU A 103 12.79 -8.66 -0.93
C GLU A 103 11.77 -7.82 -0.13
N ILE A 104 10.57 -7.60 -0.66
CA ILE A 104 9.48 -6.92 0.04
C ILE A 104 9.09 -7.71 1.30
N ASP A 105 9.01 -9.04 1.24
CA ASP A 105 8.74 -9.87 2.42
C ASP A 105 9.81 -9.69 3.50
N THR A 106 11.08 -9.65 3.11
CA THR A 106 12.18 -9.38 4.04
C THR A 106 12.05 -7.99 4.68
N ILE A 107 11.71 -6.97 3.89
CA ILE A 107 11.47 -5.61 4.40
C ILE A 107 10.30 -5.58 5.38
N LYS A 108 9.20 -6.26 5.09
CA LYS A 108 8.04 -6.35 6.00
C LYS A 108 8.41 -6.95 7.35
N GLU A 109 9.15 -8.05 7.35
CA GLU A 109 9.61 -8.70 8.58
C GLU A 109 10.57 -7.78 9.36
N THR A 110 11.50 -7.13 8.69
CA THR A 110 12.42 -6.18 9.33
C THR A 110 11.63 -5.01 9.93
N PHE A 111 10.72 -4.42 9.18
CA PHE A 111 9.87 -3.32 9.64
C PHE A 111 9.05 -3.71 10.86
N ARG A 112 8.43 -4.90 10.83
CA ARG A 112 7.67 -5.42 11.97
C ARG A 112 8.57 -5.61 13.18
N THR A 113 9.71 -6.24 13.01
CA THR A 113 10.66 -6.51 14.11
C THR A 113 11.13 -5.22 14.79
N GLU A 114 11.46 -4.20 13.99
CA GLU A 114 11.90 -2.90 14.52
C GLU A 114 10.77 -2.17 15.26
N LEU A 115 9.56 -2.14 14.72
CA LEU A 115 8.44 -1.45 15.36
C LEU A 115 7.95 -2.11 16.63
N PHE A 116 7.97 -3.43 16.68
CA PHE A 116 7.44 -4.18 17.84
C PHE A 116 8.54 -4.64 18.78
N HIS A 117 9.74 -4.10 18.64
CA HIS A 117 10.83 -4.39 19.56
C HIS A 117 10.43 -4.05 21.01
N GLY A 118 10.51 -5.05 21.90
CA GLY A 118 10.15 -4.89 23.32
C GLY A 118 8.66 -5.00 23.64
N PHE A 119 7.79 -5.22 22.63
CA PHE A 119 6.36 -5.47 22.88
C PHE A 119 6.15 -6.92 23.36
N SER A 120 5.22 -7.10 24.30
CA SER A 120 4.67 -8.43 24.59
C SER A 120 3.61 -8.78 23.53
N LYS A 121 3.27 -10.06 23.43
CA LYS A 121 2.21 -10.52 22.53
C LYS A 121 0.87 -9.87 22.86
N GLU A 122 0.57 -9.71 24.14
CA GLU A 122 -0.66 -9.06 24.61
C GLU A 122 -0.71 -7.59 24.21
N GLU A 123 0.42 -6.88 24.26
CA GLU A 123 0.52 -5.49 23.82
C GLU A 123 0.34 -5.35 22.30
N GLU A 124 0.89 -6.27 21.51
CA GLU A 124 0.67 -6.30 20.06
C GLU A 124 -0.82 -6.51 19.74
N GLU A 125 -1.48 -7.49 20.37
CA GLU A 125 -2.91 -7.78 20.18
C GLU A 125 -3.80 -6.59 20.61
N GLN A 126 -3.45 -5.93 21.69
CA GLN A 126 -4.16 -4.74 22.17
C GLN A 126 -4.01 -3.57 21.20
N LEU A 127 -2.82 -3.34 20.69
CA LEU A 127 -2.56 -2.31 19.69
C LEU A 127 -3.33 -2.58 18.39
N GLU A 128 -3.36 -3.81 17.91
CA GLU A 128 -4.13 -4.22 16.75
C GLU A 128 -5.63 -3.96 16.94
N PHE A 129 -6.17 -4.35 18.08
CA PHE A 129 -7.57 -4.10 18.42
C PHE A 129 -7.93 -2.61 18.42
N LEU A 130 -7.11 -1.78 19.08
CA LEU A 130 -7.33 -0.33 19.17
C LEU A 130 -7.16 0.34 17.81
N ASN A 131 -6.17 -0.09 17.02
CA ASN A 131 -5.95 0.44 15.68
C ASN A 131 -7.12 0.12 14.75
N ARG A 132 -7.67 -1.08 14.81
CA ARG A 132 -8.86 -1.46 14.03
C ARG A 132 -10.05 -0.56 14.35
N LYS A 133 -10.33 -0.34 15.62
CA LYS A 133 -11.40 0.56 16.07
C LYS A 133 -11.18 2.00 15.58
N LEU A 134 -9.94 2.49 15.65
CA LEU A 134 -9.56 3.82 15.16
C LEU A 134 -9.79 3.95 13.66
N MET A 135 -9.36 2.96 12.86
CA MET A 135 -9.50 2.97 11.42
C MET A 135 -10.96 2.88 10.98
N GLU A 136 -11.79 2.12 11.68
CA GLU A 136 -13.22 2.04 11.42
C GLU A 136 -13.90 3.39 11.66
N ASN A 137 -13.60 4.07 12.77
CA ASN A 137 -14.10 5.41 13.05
C ASN A 137 -13.67 6.42 12.00
N ALA A 138 -12.40 6.41 11.58
CA ALA A 138 -11.88 7.30 10.54
C ALA A 138 -12.59 7.07 9.19
N LYS A 139 -12.81 5.81 8.81
CA LYS A 139 -13.53 5.44 7.58
C LYS A 139 -14.97 5.94 7.59
N ASN A 140 -15.66 5.79 8.71
CA ASN A 140 -17.05 6.27 8.85
C ASN A 140 -17.12 7.79 8.80
N ALA A 141 -16.21 8.49 9.50
CA ALA A 141 -16.13 9.95 9.46
C ALA A 141 -15.86 10.48 8.05
N PHE A 142 -14.96 9.83 7.29
CA PHE A 142 -14.65 10.20 5.92
C PHE A 142 -15.87 10.06 4.99
N LYS A 143 -16.63 8.97 5.10
CA LYS A 143 -17.88 8.78 4.34
C LYS A 143 -18.90 9.88 4.62
N MET A 144 -19.06 10.29 5.89
CA MET A 144 -19.98 11.37 6.26
C MET A 144 -19.55 12.71 5.65
N GLN A 145 -18.25 13.01 5.60
CA GLN A 145 -17.74 14.24 4.98
C GLN A 145 -18.00 14.27 3.47
N GLN A 146 -17.82 13.15 2.76
CA GLN A 146 -18.14 13.06 1.33
C GLN A 146 -19.63 13.30 1.05
N GLN A 147 -20.53 12.70 1.82
CA GLN A 147 -21.99 12.89 1.68
C GLN A 147 -22.43 14.34 1.90
N ASN A 148 -21.71 15.08 2.74
CA ASN A 148 -22.00 16.49 3.02
C ASN A 148 -21.45 17.43 1.95
N SER A 149 -20.43 17.01 1.20
CA SER A 149 -19.82 17.81 0.12
C SER A 149 -20.59 17.73 -1.20
N ASP A 150 -21.44 16.70 -1.35
CA ASP A 150 -22.31 16.49 -2.51
C ASP A 150 -23.70 17.17 -2.39
N LYS A 151 -23.92 17.93 -1.32
CA LYS A 151 -25.10 18.76 -1.08
C LYS A 151 -24.81 20.24 -1.26
#